data_ae171884a25e30a56e1b238eed066116
#
_entry.id   ae171884a25e30a56e1b238eed066116
#
_cell.length_a   1.000
_cell.length_b   1.000
_cell.length_c   1.000
_cell.angle_alpha   90.00
_cell.angle_beta   90.00
_cell.angle_gamma   90.00
#
_symmetry.space_group_name_H-M   'P 1'
#
loop_
_entity.id
_entity.type
_entity.pdbx_description
1 polymer ?
#
loop_
_entity_poly.entity_id
_entity_poly.type
_entity_poly.pdbx_seq_one_letter_code
_entity_poly.pdbx_strand_id
1 'polypeptide(L)'
;MRLQKNKTAFGCVAFLAALAVVLTFPGKIIAQQPPAAGMAAASPTPASDRLRVSAYTKHDDLNLNVADFKAMPRTTVSVHNEHSKADETYTGVRLADLLAKMEAPLGHDLRGVALSGYIVATGSDGYIAVIALAEADPSFHSGEVLVADTMNGQPLDAKSGPFKLVVTEDKRPARWVRNLVSIELKSAK
;
A
#
# COMPACT_ATOMS: atom_id res chain seq x y z
N MET A 1 25.77 4.62 61.83
CA MET A 1 26.98 4.08 62.49
C MET A 1 27.94 3.57 61.41
N ARG A 2 29.12 4.22 61.42
CA ARG A 2 30.39 3.88 60.71
C ARG A 2 30.38 3.74 59.21
N LEU A 3 30.89 4.72 58.45
CA LEU A 3 32.33 5.12 58.30
C LEU A 3 33.21 3.94 57.86
N GLN A 4 34.00 3.97 56.82
CA GLN A 4 35.07 4.86 56.36
C GLN A 4 35.70 4.19 55.15
N LYS A 5 36.14 4.87 54.20
CA LYS A 5 37.38 5.64 53.88
C LYS A 5 38.35 4.92 52.96
N ASN A 6 38.65 5.63 51.89
CA ASN A 6 39.99 6.03 51.43
C ASN A 6 41.00 4.90 51.13
N LYS A 7 41.84 4.99 50.10
CA LYS A 7 42.80 6.03 49.67
C LYS A 7 43.49 5.57 48.36
N THR A 8 43.59 6.47 47.46
CA THR A 8 44.82 7.03 46.85
C THR A 8 46.10 6.17 46.79
N ALA A 9 46.71 6.07 45.64
CA ALA A 9 48.00 6.75 45.31
C ALA A 9 48.60 6.13 44.04
N PHE A 10 48.90 6.97 43.11
CA PHE A 10 50.25 7.38 42.67
C PHE A 10 51.14 6.33 41.99
N GLY A 11 51.44 6.59 40.74
CA GLY A 11 52.80 6.74 40.24
C GLY A 11 53.30 5.62 39.38
N CYS A 12 53.58 5.83 38.20
CA CYS A 12 54.92 5.99 37.66
C CYS A 12 54.94 5.89 36.14
N VAL A 13 55.54 6.87 35.60
CA VAL A 13 55.95 7.04 34.22
C VAL A 13 57.00 5.97 33.85
N ALA A 14 56.83 5.31 32.75
CA ALA A 14 57.95 4.72 32.00
C ALA A 14 57.74 4.80 30.52
N PHE A 15 58.51 5.64 29.89
CA PHE A 15 58.78 5.70 28.47
C PHE A 15 59.47 4.38 28.02
N LEU A 16 59.02 3.81 26.89
CA LEU A 16 59.93 3.06 26.04
C LEU A 16 59.31 2.89 24.62
N ALA A 17 59.96 3.58 23.76
CA ALA A 17 60.35 3.29 22.36
C ALA A 17 59.50 2.39 21.46
N ALA A 18 59.26 3.01 20.34
CA ALA A 18 58.87 2.56 19.02
C ALA A 18 59.35 1.18 18.57
N LEU A 19 58.43 0.43 17.99
CA LEU A 19 58.77 -0.45 16.87
C LEU A 19 57.56 -0.46 15.89
N ALA A 20 57.73 0.26 14.77
CA ALA A 20 56.77 0.24 13.69
C ALA A 20 56.93 -1.10 12.94
N VAL A 21 55.98 -1.98 13.09
CA VAL A 21 55.78 -3.14 12.21
C VAL A 21 54.78 -2.76 11.14
N VAL A 22 55.30 -2.49 9.94
CA VAL A 22 54.47 -2.33 8.73
C VAL A 22 54.02 -3.73 8.32
N LEU A 23 52.80 -4.10 8.70
CA LEU A 23 52.11 -5.25 8.17
C LEU A 23 51.42 -4.83 6.86
N THR A 24 52.05 -5.20 5.74
CA THR A 24 51.44 -5.16 4.42
C THR A 24 50.34 -6.21 4.35
N PHE A 25 49.10 -5.77 4.48
CA PHE A 25 47.94 -6.60 4.15
C PHE A 25 47.78 -6.67 2.63
N PRO A 26 47.68 -7.86 2.02
CA PRO A 26 47.32 -7.96 0.62
C PRO A 26 45.88 -7.48 0.47
N GLY A 27 45.68 -6.40 -0.27
CA GLY A 27 44.37 -5.84 -0.57
C GLY A 27 43.47 -6.89 -1.21
N LYS A 28 42.41 -7.28 -0.50
CA LYS A 28 41.25 -7.90 -1.14
C LYS A 28 40.58 -6.84 -2.03
N ILE A 29 40.69 -7.05 -3.33
CA ILE A 29 39.89 -6.34 -4.32
C ILE A 29 38.43 -6.72 -4.03
N ILE A 30 37.72 -5.84 -3.35
CA ILE A 30 36.25 -5.92 -3.27
C ILE A 30 35.76 -5.57 -4.67
N ALA A 31 35.32 -6.58 -5.41
CA ALA A 31 34.61 -6.38 -6.66
C ALA A 31 33.40 -5.51 -6.33
N GLN A 32 33.43 -4.28 -6.79
CA GLN A 32 32.30 -3.36 -6.71
C GLN A 32 31.19 -3.95 -7.57
N GLN A 33 30.17 -4.50 -6.90
CA GLN A 33 28.94 -4.95 -7.53
C GLN A 33 28.32 -3.74 -8.23
N PRO A 34 27.98 -3.80 -9.53
CA PRO A 34 27.34 -2.68 -10.18
C PRO A 34 26.05 -2.37 -9.42
N PRO A 35 25.69 -1.08 -9.24
CA PRO A 35 24.45 -0.73 -8.58
C PRO A 35 23.31 -1.40 -9.34
N ALA A 36 22.52 -2.20 -8.63
CA ALA A 36 21.25 -2.72 -9.14
C ALA A 36 20.53 -1.54 -9.77
N ALA A 37 20.14 -1.70 -11.04
CA ALA A 37 19.37 -0.69 -11.76
C ALA A 37 18.18 -0.29 -10.87
N GLY A 38 18.28 0.90 -10.29
CA GLY A 38 17.23 1.44 -9.45
C GLY A 38 15.99 1.47 -10.30
N MET A 39 14.95 0.77 -9.86
CA MET A 39 13.60 1.10 -10.26
C MET A 39 13.46 2.59 -9.92
N ALA A 40 13.39 3.40 -10.97
CA ALA A 40 13.15 4.83 -10.83
C ALA A 40 11.88 4.96 -10.00
N ALA A 41 12.02 5.44 -8.77
CA ALA A 41 10.89 5.82 -7.97
C ALA A 41 10.15 6.88 -8.79
N ALA A 42 8.97 6.51 -9.30
CA ALA A 42 8.10 7.46 -9.97
C ALA A 42 7.88 8.61 -8.99
N SER A 43 8.20 9.83 -9.43
CA SER A 43 7.92 11.03 -8.65
C SER A 43 6.46 11.01 -8.25
N PRO A 44 6.08 11.28 -6.99
CA PRO A 44 4.70 11.25 -6.57
C PRO A 44 3.90 12.23 -7.43
N THR A 45 3.00 11.69 -8.24
CA THR A 45 2.01 12.50 -8.95
C THR A 45 1.13 13.17 -7.89
N PRO A 46 0.84 14.47 -8.00
CA PRO A 46 -0.06 15.14 -7.06
C PRO A 46 -1.37 14.35 -6.98
N ALA A 47 -1.95 14.28 -5.77
CA ALA A 47 -3.21 13.57 -5.53
C ALA A 47 -4.24 13.98 -6.60
N SER A 48 -4.60 13.04 -7.45
CA SER A 48 -5.57 13.30 -8.52
C SER A 48 -6.96 13.35 -7.89
N ASP A 49 -7.74 14.38 -8.21
CA ASP A 49 -9.17 14.48 -7.88
C ASP A 49 -10.05 13.55 -8.73
N ARG A 50 -9.41 12.71 -9.55
CA ARG A 50 -10.06 11.77 -10.47
C ARG A 50 -9.62 10.35 -10.23
N LEU A 51 -10.58 9.44 -10.32
CA LEU A 51 -10.38 7.99 -10.34
C LEU A 51 -10.63 7.47 -11.74
N ARG A 52 -9.63 6.82 -12.33
CA ARG A 52 -9.76 6.09 -13.59
C ARG A 52 -10.08 4.62 -13.32
N VAL A 53 -11.11 4.11 -13.94
CA VAL A 53 -11.43 2.68 -13.94
C VAL A 53 -11.41 2.17 -15.37
N SER A 54 -10.61 1.14 -15.63
CA SER A 54 -10.48 0.49 -16.94
C SER A 54 -10.66 -1.02 -16.82
N ALA A 55 -11.07 -1.66 -17.90
CA ALA A 55 -11.24 -3.10 -17.93
C ALA A 55 -10.95 -3.65 -19.35
N TYR A 56 -10.42 -4.87 -19.40
CA TYR A 56 -10.23 -5.57 -20.68
C TYR A 56 -11.55 -5.88 -21.40
N THR A 57 -12.66 -5.78 -20.71
CA THR A 57 -14.03 -6.02 -21.20
C THR A 57 -14.63 -4.82 -21.91
N LYS A 58 -14.07 -3.63 -21.73
CA LYS A 58 -14.60 -2.38 -22.26
C LYS A 58 -13.49 -1.45 -22.73
N HIS A 59 -13.67 -0.84 -23.90
CA HIS A 59 -12.65 0.03 -24.51
C HIS A 59 -12.58 1.42 -23.85
N ASP A 60 -13.72 1.94 -23.36
CA ASP A 60 -13.80 3.27 -22.80
C ASP A 60 -13.56 3.23 -21.29
N ASP A 61 -12.61 4.01 -20.82
CA ASP A 61 -12.33 4.17 -19.40
C ASP A 61 -13.42 5.00 -18.71
N LEU A 62 -13.78 4.59 -17.50
CA LEU A 62 -14.64 5.38 -16.64
C LEU A 62 -13.75 6.34 -15.82
N ASN A 63 -13.92 7.64 -16.06
CA ASN A 63 -13.19 8.69 -15.36
C ASN A 63 -14.13 9.44 -14.41
N LEU A 64 -13.99 9.21 -13.11
CA LEU A 64 -14.86 9.78 -12.08
C LEU A 64 -14.12 10.90 -11.34
N ASN A 65 -14.70 12.09 -11.31
CA ASN A 65 -14.34 13.09 -10.33
C ASN A 65 -15.04 12.82 -8.99
N VAL A 66 -14.72 13.58 -7.95
CA VAL A 66 -15.28 13.38 -6.61
C VAL A 66 -16.82 13.55 -6.60
N ALA A 67 -17.37 14.45 -7.41
CA ALA A 67 -18.82 14.68 -7.46
C ALA A 67 -19.53 13.51 -8.14
N ASP A 68 -19.03 13.05 -9.30
CA ASP A 68 -19.58 11.89 -10.02
C ASP A 68 -19.53 10.63 -9.16
N PHE A 69 -18.42 10.44 -8.45
CA PHE A 69 -18.24 9.32 -7.53
C PHE A 69 -19.24 9.35 -6.37
N LYS A 70 -19.50 10.52 -5.78
CA LYS A 70 -20.47 10.70 -4.69
C LYS A 70 -21.90 10.48 -5.12
N ALA A 71 -22.22 10.66 -6.40
CA ALA A 71 -23.55 10.42 -6.95
C ALA A 71 -23.87 8.92 -7.16
N MET A 72 -22.87 8.03 -7.03
CA MET A 72 -23.08 6.59 -7.16
C MET A 72 -23.71 5.97 -5.89
N PRO A 73 -24.27 4.74 -5.99
CA PRO A 73 -24.76 4.01 -4.83
C PRO A 73 -23.71 3.90 -3.72
N ARG A 74 -24.10 4.22 -2.49
CA ARG A 74 -23.17 4.31 -1.35
C ARG A 74 -23.30 3.10 -0.44
N THR A 75 -22.17 2.59 0.01
CA THR A 75 -22.08 1.52 1.01
C THR A 75 -21.20 2.00 2.16
N THR A 76 -21.57 1.63 3.38
CA THR A 76 -20.80 1.90 4.59
C THR A 76 -20.35 0.59 5.22
N VAL A 77 -19.08 0.50 5.55
CA VAL A 77 -18.47 -0.66 6.21
C VAL A 77 -17.74 -0.22 7.47
N SER A 78 -17.75 -1.07 8.50
CA SER A 78 -16.96 -0.88 9.72
C SER A 78 -15.89 -1.95 9.79
N VAL A 79 -14.66 -1.56 10.04
CA VAL A 79 -13.51 -2.46 10.11
C VAL A 79 -12.66 -2.14 11.33
N HIS A 80 -12.10 -3.17 11.96
CA HIS A 80 -11.06 -2.98 12.96
C HIS A 80 -9.71 -2.80 12.26
N ASN A 81 -9.10 -1.65 12.42
CA ASN A 81 -7.80 -1.39 11.82
C ASN A 81 -6.69 -1.75 12.82
N GLU A 82 -6.03 -2.88 12.60
CA GLU A 82 -4.96 -3.39 13.45
C GLU A 82 -3.76 -2.42 13.56
N HIS A 83 -3.57 -1.53 12.59
CA HIS A 83 -2.49 -0.54 12.62
C HIS A 83 -2.83 0.63 13.56
N SER A 84 -4.03 1.18 13.46
CA SER A 84 -4.50 2.27 14.34
C SER A 84 -5.05 1.77 15.67
N LYS A 85 -5.31 0.44 15.81
CA LYS A 85 -5.99 -0.19 16.96
C LYS A 85 -7.36 0.42 17.26
N ALA A 86 -8.06 0.84 16.22
CA ALA A 86 -9.36 1.48 16.31
C ALA A 86 -10.34 0.92 15.30
N ASP A 87 -11.62 0.99 15.63
CA ASP A 87 -12.69 0.72 14.68
C ASP A 87 -12.89 1.96 13.81
N GLU A 88 -12.82 1.75 12.52
CA GLU A 88 -12.95 2.78 11.50
C GLU A 88 -14.16 2.49 10.62
N THR A 89 -14.96 3.51 10.34
CA THR A 89 -16.11 3.40 9.45
C THR A 89 -15.78 4.08 8.13
N TYR A 90 -15.89 3.34 7.04
CA TYR A 90 -15.65 3.84 5.69
C TYR A 90 -16.95 3.88 4.89
N THR A 91 -17.16 4.98 4.16
CA THR A 91 -18.28 5.13 3.23
C THR A 91 -17.73 5.38 1.83
N GLY A 92 -18.31 4.70 0.83
CA GLY A 92 -17.85 4.78 -0.55
C GLY A 92 -18.72 3.99 -1.51
N VAL A 93 -18.13 3.58 -2.61
CA VAL A 93 -18.76 2.75 -3.65
C VAL A 93 -18.12 1.37 -3.65
N ARG A 94 -18.90 0.32 -3.75
CA ARG A 94 -18.37 -1.05 -3.87
C ARG A 94 -17.54 -1.18 -5.13
N LEU A 95 -16.43 -1.88 -5.04
CA LEU A 95 -15.62 -2.17 -6.23
C LEU A 95 -16.42 -2.95 -7.28
N ALA A 96 -17.26 -3.89 -6.86
CA ALA A 96 -18.18 -4.62 -7.74
C ALA A 96 -19.08 -3.68 -8.57
N ASP A 97 -19.61 -2.61 -7.97
CA ASP A 97 -20.49 -1.65 -8.67
C ASP A 97 -19.72 -0.83 -9.72
N LEU A 98 -18.45 -0.50 -9.45
CA LEU A 98 -17.57 0.15 -10.42
C LEU A 98 -17.24 -0.79 -11.59
N LEU A 99 -16.92 -2.05 -11.27
CA LEU A 99 -16.59 -3.08 -12.25
C LEU A 99 -17.81 -3.47 -13.11
N ALA A 100 -19.02 -3.47 -12.54
CA ALA A 100 -20.25 -3.70 -13.30
C ALA A 100 -20.48 -2.63 -14.37
N LYS A 101 -20.12 -1.35 -14.10
CA LYS A 101 -20.16 -0.29 -15.13
C LYS A 101 -19.13 -0.52 -16.25
N MET A 102 -18.10 -1.30 -15.97
CA MET A 102 -17.07 -1.70 -16.92
C MET A 102 -17.37 -3.05 -17.59
N GLU A 103 -18.60 -3.56 -17.42
CA GLU A 103 -19.06 -4.83 -18.02
C GLU A 103 -18.20 -6.03 -17.57
N ALA A 104 -17.62 -5.97 -16.37
CA ALA A 104 -16.86 -7.07 -15.79
C ALA A 104 -17.75 -8.30 -15.60
N PRO A 105 -17.25 -9.51 -15.87
CA PRO A 105 -17.99 -10.75 -15.65
C PRO A 105 -18.07 -11.05 -14.15
N LEU A 106 -19.18 -10.61 -13.54
CA LEU A 106 -19.48 -10.79 -12.13
C LEU A 106 -20.66 -11.76 -11.93
N GLY A 107 -20.82 -12.24 -10.71
CA GLY A 107 -21.91 -13.12 -10.31
C GLY A 107 -21.89 -14.43 -11.12
N HIS A 108 -22.99 -14.72 -11.81
CA HIS A 108 -23.15 -15.93 -12.61
C HIS A 108 -22.13 -16.03 -13.78
N ASP A 109 -21.66 -14.90 -14.29
CA ASP A 109 -20.71 -14.85 -15.42
C ASP A 109 -19.26 -15.02 -14.99
N LEU A 110 -18.97 -14.94 -13.69
CA LEU A 110 -17.64 -15.15 -13.14
C LEU A 110 -17.31 -16.64 -13.07
N ARG A 111 -16.96 -17.23 -14.22
CA ARG A 111 -16.66 -18.66 -14.36
C ARG A 111 -15.63 -18.94 -15.45
N GLY A 112 -15.01 -20.11 -15.42
CA GLY A 112 -14.02 -20.51 -16.43
C GLY A 112 -12.87 -19.52 -16.51
N VAL A 113 -12.62 -19.00 -17.71
CA VAL A 113 -11.51 -18.03 -17.95
C VAL A 113 -11.69 -16.74 -17.15
N ALA A 114 -12.92 -16.30 -16.89
CA ALA A 114 -13.16 -15.09 -16.10
C ALA A 114 -12.57 -15.15 -14.67
N LEU A 115 -12.43 -16.36 -14.09
CA LEU A 115 -11.78 -16.56 -12.80
C LEU A 115 -10.28 -16.22 -12.81
N SER A 116 -9.66 -16.08 -13.99
CA SER A 116 -8.28 -15.57 -14.10
C SER A 116 -8.20 -14.04 -14.07
N GLY A 117 -9.34 -13.36 -13.94
CA GLY A 117 -9.43 -11.91 -13.80
C GLY A 117 -8.82 -11.44 -12.50
N TYR A 118 -8.10 -10.34 -12.57
CA TYR A 118 -7.53 -9.65 -11.40
C TYR A 118 -7.58 -8.14 -11.58
N ILE A 119 -7.60 -7.46 -10.46
CA ILE A 119 -7.72 -6.02 -10.36
C ILE A 119 -6.38 -5.46 -9.88
N VAL A 120 -5.85 -4.47 -10.58
CA VAL A 120 -4.68 -3.70 -10.18
C VAL A 120 -5.16 -2.34 -9.71
N ALA A 121 -4.98 -2.04 -8.43
CA ALA A 121 -5.28 -0.76 -7.82
C ALA A 121 -3.99 0.02 -7.58
N THR A 122 -3.92 1.26 -8.07
CA THR A 122 -2.69 2.07 -8.00
C THR A 122 -2.96 3.39 -7.30
N GLY A 123 -2.11 3.72 -6.33
CA GLY A 123 -2.07 5.01 -5.65
C GLY A 123 -1.23 6.04 -6.40
N SER A 124 -1.42 7.33 -6.11
CA SER A 124 -0.66 8.43 -6.73
C SER A 124 0.84 8.38 -6.41
N ASP A 125 1.23 7.67 -5.34
CA ASP A 125 2.62 7.43 -4.94
C ASP A 125 3.26 6.23 -5.65
N GLY A 126 2.51 5.57 -6.56
CA GLY A 126 2.95 4.37 -7.26
C GLY A 126 2.74 3.08 -6.46
N TYR A 127 2.12 3.13 -5.28
CA TYR A 127 1.77 1.93 -4.53
C TYR A 127 0.75 1.10 -5.30
N ILE A 128 0.97 -0.21 -5.38
CA ILE A 128 0.12 -1.13 -6.14
C ILE A 128 -0.37 -2.25 -5.23
N ALA A 129 -1.67 -2.53 -5.30
CA ALA A 129 -2.26 -3.74 -4.74
C ALA A 129 -2.97 -4.54 -5.85
N VAL A 130 -2.94 -5.86 -5.70
CA VAL A 130 -3.62 -6.79 -6.62
C VAL A 130 -4.68 -7.56 -5.84
N ILE A 131 -5.87 -7.67 -6.43
CA ILE A 131 -7.03 -8.36 -5.87
C ILE A 131 -7.58 -9.28 -6.96
N ALA A 132 -7.90 -10.52 -6.65
CA ALA A 132 -8.59 -11.39 -7.60
C ALA A 132 -10.00 -10.85 -7.88
N LEU A 133 -10.49 -11.00 -9.13
CA LEU A 133 -11.85 -10.56 -9.47
C LEU A 133 -12.90 -11.22 -8.56
N ALA A 134 -12.69 -12.47 -8.19
CA ALA A 134 -13.58 -13.21 -7.29
C ALA A 134 -13.63 -12.64 -5.86
N GLU A 135 -12.58 -11.95 -5.39
CA GLU A 135 -12.62 -11.29 -4.07
C GLU A 135 -13.47 -10.00 -4.08
N ALA A 136 -13.69 -9.41 -5.25
CA ALA A 136 -14.58 -8.25 -5.40
C ALA A 136 -16.04 -8.63 -5.62
N ASP A 137 -16.33 -9.90 -5.85
CA ASP A 137 -17.68 -10.39 -6.17
C ASP A 137 -18.38 -10.96 -4.92
N PRO A 138 -19.51 -10.37 -4.48
CA PRO A 138 -20.21 -10.84 -3.28
C PRO A 138 -20.81 -12.26 -3.38
N SER A 139 -20.88 -12.84 -4.58
CA SER A 139 -21.29 -14.24 -4.75
C SER A 139 -20.17 -15.25 -4.47
N PHE A 140 -18.92 -14.80 -4.43
CA PHE A 140 -17.73 -15.61 -4.15
C PHE A 140 -17.09 -15.31 -2.81
N HIS A 141 -17.22 -14.06 -2.34
CA HIS A 141 -16.52 -13.57 -1.16
C HIS A 141 -17.46 -12.79 -0.24
N SER A 142 -17.42 -13.08 1.06
CA SER A 142 -18.31 -12.45 2.05
C SER A 142 -17.88 -11.04 2.45
N GLY A 143 -16.60 -10.70 2.25
CA GLY A 143 -16.06 -9.39 2.54
C GLY A 143 -16.39 -8.36 1.46
N GLU A 144 -16.30 -7.11 1.84
CA GLU A 144 -16.49 -6.00 0.91
C GLU A 144 -15.15 -5.42 0.47
N VAL A 145 -14.99 -5.19 -0.83
CA VAL A 145 -13.94 -4.33 -1.36
C VAL A 145 -14.57 -2.99 -1.74
N LEU A 146 -14.19 -1.96 -1.00
CA LEU A 146 -14.80 -0.63 -1.09
C LEU A 146 -13.79 0.39 -1.61
N VAL A 147 -14.20 1.23 -2.54
CA VAL A 147 -13.51 2.50 -2.82
C VAL A 147 -14.18 3.56 -1.95
N ALA A 148 -13.48 3.99 -0.91
CA ALA A 148 -13.98 4.96 0.05
C ALA A 148 -13.54 6.38 -0.30
N ASP A 149 -14.38 7.36 0.01
CA ASP A 149 -14.07 8.79 -0.01
C ASP A 149 -14.31 9.46 1.35
N THR A 150 -14.85 8.70 2.30
CA THR A 150 -15.25 9.17 3.62
C THR A 150 -14.79 8.18 4.68
N MET A 151 -14.26 8.68 5.80
CA MET A 151 -13.89 7.91 6.98
C MET A 151 -14.50 8.57 8.23
N ASN A 152 -15.17 7.78 9.07
CA ASN A 152 -15.82 8.25 10.29
C ASN A 152 -16.74 9.47 10.07
N GLY A 153 -17.48 9.48 8.95
CA GLY A 153 -18.41 10.53 8.58
C GLY A 153 -17.77 11.82 8.03
N GLN A 154 -16.44 11.85 7.88
CA GLN A 154 -15.71 12.98 7.31
C GLN A 154 -15.03 12.60 6.00
N PRO A 155 -14.86 13.53 5.05
CA PRO A 155 -14.03 13.29 3.88
C PRO A 155 -12.65 12.79 4.26
N LEU A 156 -12.05 11.91 3.44
CA LEU A 156 -10.68 11.45 3.66
C LEU A 156 -9.72 12.64 3.69
N ASP A 157 -8.71 12.54 4.56
CA ASP A 157 -7.64 13.54 4.64
C ASP A 157 -6.71 13.51 3.42
N ALA A 158 -5.87 14.51 3.27
CA ALA A 158 -4.92 14.62 2.15
C ALA A 158 -3.89 13.47 2.08
N LYS A 159 -3.70 12.71 3.18
CA LYS A 159 -2.78 11.58 3.21
C LYS A 159 -3.42 10.29 2.68
N SER A 160 -4.74 10.23 2.67
CA SER A 160 -5.50 9.03 2.32
C SER A 160 -6.41 9.22 1.11
N GLY A 161 -6.89 10.43 0.87
CA GLY A 161 -7.90 10.78 -0.13
C GLY A 161 -7.36 11.39 -1.41
N PRO A 162 -8.26 11.74 -2.36
CA PRO A 162 -9.72 11.73 -2.20
C PRO A 162 -10.36 10.34 -2.25
N PHE A 163 -9.67 9.32 -2.78
CA PHE A 163 -10.16 7.95 -2.86
C PHE A 163 -9.19 6.98 -2.18
N LYS A 164 -9.72 5.98 -1.51
CA LYS A 164 -8.96 4.94 -0.82
C LYS A 164 -9.59 3.58 -1.06
N LEU A 165 -8.79 2.59 -1.41
CA LEU A 165 -9.24 1.22 -1.45
C LEU A 165 -9.22 0.62 -0.04
N VAL A 166 -10.31 -0.04 0.35
CA VAL A 166 -10.49 -0.74 1.62
C VAL A 166 -10.95 -2.16 1.35
N VAL A 167 -10.23 -3.15 1.90
CA VAL A 167 -10.57 -4.58 1.82
C VAL A 167 -10.92 -5.04 3.22
N THR A 168 -12.21 -5.30 3.49
CA THR A 168 -12.71 -5.44 4.86
C THR A 168 -12.23 -6.69 5.59
N GLU A 169 -11.94 -7.78 4.88
CA GLU A 169 -11.48 -9.04 5.50
C GLU A 169 -9.96 -9.15 5.64
N ASP A 170 -9.23 -8.16 5.17
CA ASP A 170 -7.79 -8.13 5.37
C ASP A 170 -7.45 -7.89 6.85
N LYS A 171 -6.80 -8.84 7.49
CA LYS A 171 -6.28 -8.69 8.86
C LYS A 171 -5.27 -7.55 9.00
N ARG A 172 -4.68 -7.12 7.89
CA ARG A 172 -3.72 -6.00 7.83
C ARG A 172 -4.06 -5.12 6.64
N PRO A 173 -4.02 -3.79 6.77
CA PRO A 173 -4.38 -2.86 5.70
C PRO A 173 -3.30 -2.75 4.60
N ALA A 174 -2.57 -3.83 4.32
CA ALA A 174 -1.48 -3.82 3.34
C ALA A 174 -1.96 -3.69 1.90
N ARG A 175 -3.19 -4.11 1.59
CA ARG A 175 -3.80 -3.92 0.27
C ARG A 175 -4.72 -2.69 0.19
N TRP A 176 -4.78 -1.89 1.26
CA TRP A 176 -5.57 -0.66 1.28
C TRP A 176 -4.77 0.46 0.62
N VAL A 177 -5.10 0.76 -0.62
CA VAL A 177 -4.38 1.77 -1.40
C VAL A 177 -4.91 3.16 -1.07
N ARG A 178 -4.04 4.02 -0.56
CA ARG A 178 -4.32 5.44 -0.30
C ARG A 178 -4.11 6.26 -1.56
N ASN A 179 -4.77 7.44 -1.63
CA ASN A 179 -4.67 8.34 -2.78
C ASN A 179 -4.85 7.55 -4.10
N LEU A 180 -5.89 6.71 -4.14
CA LEU A 180 -6.18 5.82 -5.25
C LEU A 180 -6.47 6.64 -6.51
N VAL A 181 -5.76 6.36 -7.60
CA VAL A 181 -5.88 7.08 -8.89
C VAL A 181 -6.33 6.18 -10.02
N SER A 182 -6.06 4.87 -9.95
CA SER A 182 -6.55 3.94 -10.98
C SER A 182 -6.92 2.57 -10.42
N ILE A 183 -7.91 1.98 -11.10
CA ILE A 183 -8.36 0.60 -10.95
C ILE A 183 -8.37 0.00 -12.36
N GLU A 184 -7.64 -1.10 -12.54
CA GLU A 184 -7.54 -1.76 -13.83
C GLU A 184 -7.92 -3.23 -13.70
N LEU A 185 -9.02 -3.65 -14.34
CA LEU A 185 -9.36 -5.07 -14.48
C LEU A 185 -8.57 -5.68 -15.61
N LYS A 186 -7.77 -6.68 -15.30
CA LYS A 186 -6.93 -7.44 -16.21
C LYS A 186 -7.29 -8.92 -16.21
N SER A 187 -6.86 -9.64 -17.25
CA SER A 187 -6.90 -11.10 -17.31
C SER A 187 -5.49 -11.66 -17.40
N ALA A 188 -5.24 -12.79 -16.76
CA ALA A 188 -3.98 -13.51 -16.86
C ALA A 188 -3.81 -14.28 -18.19
N LYS A 189 -4.80 -14.22 -19.08
CA LYS A 189 -4.82 -14.82 -20.42
C LYS A 189 -5.06 -13.78 -21.47
#